data_aa147e5ebcaa489b1e6644ad3e25ea6d
#
_entry.id   aa147e5ebcaa489b1e6644ad3e25ea6d
#
_cell.length_a   1.000
_cell.length_b   1.000
_cell.length_c   1.000
_cell.angle_alpha   90.00
_cell.angle_beta   90.00
_cell.angle_gamma   90.00
#
_symmetry.space_group_name_H-M   'P 1'
#
loop_
_entity.id
_entity.type
_entity.pdbx_description
1 polymer ?
#
loop_
_entity_poly.entity_id
_entity_poly.type
_entity_poly.pdbx_seq_one_letter_code
_entity_poly.pdbx_strand_id
1 'polypeptide(L)'
;MLAMAAMLSLQAQTITGNWITHVIDEESEETVTYILVFGGNRMKQAMVAEAPLEGVGNVSLYFTVPAQEYTPGSGFLNFHFDPSQTEMLLYSIDFINELKAAVKDNPEKEKQLQEIVFNAFDKNKQQMAQEGLLSGKYTVVSATDTKLVLKDPEGESMTFKRPE
;
A
#
# COMPACT_ATOMS: atom_id res chain seq x y z
N MET A 1 -32.83 -19.52 -0.38
CA MET A 1 -31.50 -19.82 0.20
C MET A 1 -30.41 -20.15 -0.83
N LEU A 2 -30.68 -20.90 -1.90
CA LEU A 2 -29.71 -21.24 -2.95
C LEU A 2 -29.15 -20.02 -3.74
N ALA A 3 -29.97 -19.01 -4.01
CA ALA A 3 -29.54 -17.80 -4.73
C ALA A 3 -28.56 -16.96 -3.93
N MET A 4 -28.72 -16.90 -2.61
CA MET A 4 -27.81 -16.15 -1.72
C MET A 4 -26.44 -16.82 -1.58
N ALA A 5 -26.40 -18.15 -1.53
CA ALA A 5 -25.15 -18.92 -1.51
C ALA A 5 -24.37 -18.81 -2.84
N ALA A 6 -25.10 -18.75 -3.98
CA ALA A 6 -24.49 -18.55 -5.29
C ALA A 6 -23.89 -17.13 -5.44
N MET A 7 -24.54 -16.09 -4.91
CA MET A 7 -24.02 -14.72 -4.89
C MET A 7 -22.77 -14.60 -3.99
N LEU A 8 -22.76 -15.25 -2.84
CA LEU A 8 -21.60 -15.24 -1.93
C LEU A 8 -20.39 -15.96 -2.55
N SER A 9 -20.60 -17.05 -3.28
CA SER A 9 -19.52 -17.75 -3.96
C SER A 9 -18.97 -16.98 -5.17
N LEU A 10 -19.83 -16.21 -5.84
CA LEU A 10 -19.42 -15.34 -6.95
C LEU A 10 -18.56 -14.15 -6.43
N GLN A 11 -18.93 -13.55 -5.31
CA GLN A 11 -18.14 -12.50 -4.67
C GLN A 11 -16.77 -13.01 -4.22
N ALA A 12 -16.70 -14.21 -3.66
CA ALA A 12 -15.43 -14.80 -3.23
C ALA A 12 -14.47 -15.06 -4.40
N GLN A 13 -14.99 -15.40 -5.57
CA GLN A 13 -14.17 -15.61 -6.78
C GLN A 13 -13.68 -14.30 -7.41
N THR A 14 -14.48 -13.23 -7.31
CA THR A 14 -14.18 -11.94 -7.97
C THR A 14 -13.09 -11.16 -7.25
N ILE A 15 -12.90 -11.29 -5.96
CA ILE A 15 -11.84 -10.56 -5.24
C ILE A 15 -10.48 -11.25 -5.24
N THR A 16 -10.36 -12.49 -5.73
CA THR A 16 -9.06 -13.16 -5.87
C THR A 16 -8.15 -12.42 -6.85
N GLY A 17 -6.85 -12.33 -6.53
CA GLY A 17 -5.82 -11.69 -7.35
C GLY A 17 -5.43 -10.30 -6.87
N ASN A 18 -4.88 -9.49 -7.76
CA ASN A 18 -4.30 -8.19 -7.43
C ASN A 18 -5.28 -7.05 -7.73
N TRP A 19 -5.31 -6.06 -6.84
CA TRP A 19 -6.16 -4.89 -6.92
C TRP A 19 -5.36 -3.65 -6.56
N ILE A 20 -5.52 -2.56 -7.31
CA ILE A 20 -4.77 -1.32 -7.14
C ILE A 20 -5.73 -0.13 -7.11
N THR A 21 -5.47 0.82 -6.24
CA THR A 21 -6.09 2.16 -6.26
C THR A 21 -5.03 3.22 -6.00
N HIS A 22 -5.26 4.41 -6.54
CA HIS A 22 -4.43 5.59 -6.32
C HIS A 22 -5.28 6.66 -5.63
N VAL A 23 -4.72 7.24 -4.57
CA VAL A 23 -5.28 8.38 -3.86
C VAL A 23 -4.28 9.52 -3.99
N ILE A 24 -4.76 10.68 -4.43
CA ILE A 24 -3.95 11.88 -4.59
C ILE A 24 -4.42 12.89 -3.56
N ASP A 25 -3.50 13.39 -2.75
CA ASP A 25 -3.73 14.55 -1.91
C ASP A 25 -3.37 15.79 -2.73
N GLU A 26 -4.39 16.59 -3.08
CA GLU A 26 -4.22 17.76 -3.93
C GLU A 26 -3.47 18.91 -3.23
N GLU A 27 -3.41 18.92 -1.88
CA GLU A 27 -2.74 19.97 -1.11
C GLU A 27 -1.24 19.68 -0.96
N SER A 28 -0.87 18.42 -0.71
CA SER A 28 0.54 18.01 -0.51
C SER A 28 1.22 17.50 -1.77
N GLU A 29 0.48 17.32 -2.87
CA GLU A 29 0.92 16.65 -4.10
C GLU A 29 1.40 15.19 -3.85
N GLU A 30 1.05 14.62 -2.70
CA GLU A 30 1.37 13.23 -2.39
C GLU A 30 0.44 12.28 -3.12
N THR A 31 1.00 11.20 -3.64
CA THR A 31 0.24 10.13 -4.24
C THR A 31 0.44 8.86 -3.42
N VAL A 32 -0.66 8.27 -2.97
CA VAL A 32 -0.65 7.00 -2.28
C VAL A 32 -1.29 5.93 -3.15
N THR A 33 -0.55 4.87 -3.43
CA THR A 33 -1.03 3.70 -4.16
C THR A 33 -1.22 2.55 -3.18
N TYR A 34 -2.46 2.07 -3.05
CA TYR A 34 -2.77 0.87 -2.29
C TYR A 34 -2.82 -0.34 -3.20
N ILE A 35 -2.20 -1.42 -2.76
CA ILE A 35 -2.15 -2.70 -3.47
C ILE A 35 -2.70 -3.77 -2.54
N LEU A 36 -3.76 -4.45 -2.98
CA LEU A 36 -4.35 -5.58 -2.28
C LEU A 36 -4.16 -6.85 -3.09
N VAL A 37 -3.71 -7.91 -2.44
CA VAL A 37 -3.50 -9.22 -3.05
C VAL A 37 -4.31 -10.26 -2.30
N PHE A 38 -5.22 -10.95 -3.00
CA PHE A 38 -6.07 -11.99 -2.44
C PHE A 38 -5.74 -13.34 -3.07
N GLY A 39 -5.53 -14.34 -2.21
CA GLY A 39 -5.29 -15.73 -2.63
C GLY A 39 -5.85 -16.72 -1.62
N GLY A 40 -6.83 -17.51 -2.03
CA GLY A 40 -7.53 -18.42 -1.11
C GLY A 40 -8.24 -17.68 0.01
N ASN A 41 -7.88 -17.96 1.25
CA ASN A 41 -8.37 -17.27 2.45
C ASN A 41 -7.36 -16.26 3.02
N ARG A 42 -6.35 -15.87 2.25
CA ARG A 42 -5.33 -14.92 2.68
C ARG A 42 -5.38 -13.64 1.84
N MET A 43 -5.15 -12.52 2.52
CA MET A 43 -4.97 -11.23 1.87
C MET A 43 -3.68 -10.57 2.35
N LYS A 44 -3.04 -9.83 1.45
CA LYS A 44 -1.88 -9.00 1.75
C LYS A 44 -2.17 -7.60 1.27
N GLN A 45 -1.76 -6.60 2.04
CA GLN A 45 -1.74 -5.22 1.61
C GLN A 45 -0.32 -4.70 1.47
N ALA A 46 -0.14 -3.77 0.56
CA ALA A 46 1.03 -2.94 0.42
C ALA A 46 0.59 -1.53 0.09
N MET A 47 1.48 -0.58 0.34
CA MET A 47 1.27 0.83 0.05
C MET A 47 2.54 1.41 -0.56
N VAL A 48 2.39 2.24 -1.58
CA VAL A 48 3.45 3.08 -2.11
C VAL A 48 3.05 4.52 -1.87
N ALA A 49 3.82 5.23 -1.07
CA ALA A 49 3.67 6.68 -0.90
C ALA A 49 4.72 7.39 -1.74
N GLU A 50 4.29 8.32 -2.57
CA GLU A 50 5.15 9.12 -3.44
C GLU A 50 4.98 10.60 -3.09
N ALA A 51 6.06 11.26 -2.76
CA ALA A 51 6.06 12.67 -2.38
C ALA A 51 7.24 13.40 -3.02
N PRO A 52 7.05 14.67 -3.44
CA PRO A 52 8.15 15.54 -3.80
C PRO A 52 8.93 15.91 -2.54
N LEU A 53 10.23 15.70 -2.56
CA LEU A 53 11.12 16.13 -1.48
C LEU A 53 12.02 17.26 -1.99
N GLU A 54 11.96 18.42 -1.34
CA GLU A 54 12.69 19.61 -1.74
C GLU A 54 14.21 19.33 -1.82
N GLY A 55 14.82 19.63 -2.96
CA GLY A 55 16.24 19.40 -3.21
C GLY A 55 16.64 17.95 -3.50
N VAL A 56 15.67 17.01 -3.55
CA VAL A 56 15.91 15.58 -3.76
C VAL A 56 15.13 15.01 -4.94
N GLY A 57 14.01 15.65 -5.32
CA GLY A 57 13.09 15.13 -6.32
C GLY A 57 12.02 14.20 -5.70
N ASN A 58 11.40 13.37 -6.54
CA ASN A 58 10.36 12.46 -6.08
C ASN A 58 10.96 11.25 -5.32
N VAL A 59 10.41 10.97 -4.16
CA VAL A 59 10.75 9.84 -3.30
C VAL A 59 9.56 8.91 -3.18
N SER A 60 9.78 7.62 -3.39
CA SER A 60 8.77 6.58 -3.22
C SER A 60 9.12 5.70 -2.01
N LEU A 61 8.17 5.55 -1.10
CA LEU A 61 8.25 4.67 0.05
C LEU A 61 7.30 3.50 -0.14
N TYR A 62 7.83 2.30 -0.26
CA TYR A 62 7.05 1.08 -0.37
C TYR A 62 6.94 0.41 1.00
N PHE A 63 5.71 0.20 1.46
CA PHE A 63 5.39 -0.50 2.69
C PHE A 63 4.69 -1.80 2.38
N THR A 64 5.05 -2.87 3.08
CA THR A 64 4.35 -4.14 3.02
C THR A 64 4.26 -4.77 4.40
N VAL A 65 3.17 -5.49 4.63
CA VAL A 65 2.92 -6.23 5.87
C VAL A 65 2.71 -7.70 5.58
N PRO A 66 2.92 -8.60 6.56
CA PRO A 66 2.63 -10.02 6.40
C PRO A 66 1.20 -10.27 5.95
N ALA A 67 1.00 -11.32 5.16
CA ALA A 67 -0.33 -11.71 4.73
C ALA A 67 -1.18 -12.18 5.93
N GLN A 68 -2.42 -11.69 6.01
CA GLN A 68 -3.39 -12.04 7.02
C GLN A 68 -4.50 -12.93 6.47
N GLU A 69 -5.22 -13.60 7.35
CA GLU A 69 -6.40 -14.38 6.98
C GLU A 69 -7.63 -13.47 6.82
N TYR A 70 -8.51 -13.83 5.90
CA TYR A 70 -9.82 -13.23 5.75
C TYR A 70 -10.86 -14.29 5.43
N THR A 71 -12.14 -13.97 5.63
CA THR A 71 -13.25 -14.88 5.29
C THR A 71 -13.84 -14.47 3.94
N PRO A 72 -13.61 -15.25 2.87
CA PRO A 72 -14.19 -14.98 1.57
C PRO A 72 -15.72 -14.95 1.65
N GLY A 73 -16.34 -14.00 0.97
CA GLY A 73 -17.81 -13.86 0.93
C GLY A 73 -18.47 -13.31 2.18
N SER A 74 -17.72 -12.88 3.19
CA SER A 74 -18.26 -12.28 4.41
C SER A 74 -18.95 -10.93 4.20
N GLY A 75 -18.71 -10.26 3.06
CA GLY A 75 -19.20 -8.92 2.78
C GLY A 75 -18.36 -7.81 3.43
N PHE A 76 -17.31 -8.16 4.14
CA PHE A 76 -16.36 -7.22 4.73
C PHE A 76 -14.93 -7.78 4.75
N LEU A 77 -13.96 -6.87 4.82
CA LEU A 77 -12.55 -7.15 5.03
C LEU A 77 -12.10 -6.47 6.33
N ASN A 78 -11.40 -7.19 7.17
CA ASN A 78 -10.87 -6.62 8.41
C ASN A 78 -9.35 -6.51 8.28
N PHE A 79 -8.84 -5.30 8.04
CA PHE A 79 -7.41 -5.04 7.95
C PHE A 79 -6.84 -4.86 9.35
N HIS A 80 -5.85 -5.67 9.67
CA HIS A 80 -5.06 -5.55 10.89
C HIS A 80 -3.61 -5.94 10.60
N PHE A 81 -2.68 -5.30 11.25
CA PHE A 81 -1.26 -5.61 11.11
C PHE A 81 -0.51 -5.19 12.37
N ASP A 82 0.65 -5.77 12.57
CA ASP A 82 1.59 -5.35 13.59
C ASP A 82 2.59 -4.38 12.96
N PRO A 83 2.62 -3.10 13.38
CA PRO A 83 3.54 -2.11 12.81
C PRO A 83 5.01 -2.52 12.94
N SER A 84 5.36 -3.33 13.95
CA SER A 84 6.72 -3.82 14.14
C SER A 84 7.17 -4.82 13.06
N GLN A 85 6.21 -5.45 12.36
CA GLN A 85 6.44 -6.40 11.26
C GLN A 85 6.33 -5.76 9.87
N THR A 86 6.20 -4.44 9.82
CA THR A 86 6.15 -3.71 8.56
C THR A 86 7.54 -3.64 7.94
N GLU A 87 7.63 -4.05 6.68
CA GLU A 87 8.81 -3.84 5.86
C GLU A 87 8.65 -2.54 5.07
N MET A 88 9.73 -1.76 4.99
CA MET A 88 9.79 -0.52 4.23
C MET A 88 10.96 -0.56 3.25
N LEU A 89 10.71 -0.17 2.03
CA LEU A 89 11.73 0.04 0.99
C LEU A 89 11.65 1.48 0.50
N LEU A 90 12.75 2.19 0.64
CA LEU A 90 12.92 3.53 0.05
C LEU A 90 13.44 3.38 -1.37
N TYR A 91 12.76 4.01 -2.33
CA TYR A 91 13.18 4.05 -3.71
C TYR A 91 13.01 5.47 -4.27
N SER A 92 14.05 5.99 -4.91
CA SER A 92 13.99 7.23 -5.67
C SER A 92 15.14 7.25 -6.68
N ILE A 93 14.78 7.31 -7.97
CA ILE A 93 15.76 7.43 -9.05
C ILE A 93 16.45 8.79 -8.97
N ASP A 94 15.71 9.85 -8.74
CA ASP A 94 16.23 11.22 -8.70
C ASP A 94 17.19 11.39 -7.53
N PHE A 95 16.82 10.93 -6.33
CA PHE A 95 17.68 10.93 -5.16
C PHE A 95 18.96 10.15 -5.37
N ILE A 96 18.88 8.95 -5.96
CA ILE A 96 20.08 8.13 -6.26
C ILE A 96 21.00 8.84 -7.25
N ASN A 97 20.43 9.48 -8.28
CA ASN A 97 21.21 10.21 -9.29
C ASN A 97 21.88 11.47 -8.70
N GLU A 98 21.13 12.24 -7.90
CA GLU A 98 21.67 13.41 -7.21
C GLU A 98 22.72 13.03 -6.18
N LEU A 99 22.52 11.97 -5.43
CA LEU A 99 23.48 11.44 -4.48
C LEU A 99 24.79 11.07 -5.19
N LYS A 100 24.70 10.34 -6.32
CA LYS A 100 25.87 9.99 -7.14
C LYS A 100 26.58 11.22 -7.68
N ALA A 101 25.83 12.25 -8.10
CA ALA A 101 26.41 13.50 -8.59
C ALA A 101 27.10 14.29 -7.47
N ALA A 102 26.52 14.35 -6.28
CA ALA A 102 27.07 15.08 -5.13
C ALA A 102 28.33 14.43 -4.52
N VAL A 103 28.40 13.11 -4.59
CA VAL A 103 29.55 12.33 -4.04
C VAL A 103 30.48 11.78 -5.10
N LYS A 104 30.54 12.46 -6.24
CA LYS A 104 31.28 12.07 -7.42
C LYS A 104 32.59 11.36 -7.06
N ASP A 105 32.72 10.10 -7.45
CA ASP A 105 33.89 9.26 -7.25
C ASP A 105 34.26 8.90 -5.78
N ASN A 106 33.33 9.05 -4.83
CA ASN A 106 33.56 8.64 -3.44
C ASN A 106 32.48 7.66 -2.92
N PRO A 107 32.66 6.34 -3.15
CA PRO A 107 31.69 5.31 -2.76
C PRO A 107 31.41 5.25 -1.25
N GLU A 108 32.39 5.65 -0.44
CA GLU A 108 32.25 5.64 1.02
C GLU A 108 31.31 6.75 1.52
N LYS A 109 31.38 7.93 0.92
CA LYS A 109 30.42 9.02 1.18
C LYS A 109 29.03 8.70 0.66
N GLU A 110 28.92 8.07 -0.51
CA GLU A 110 27.62 7.62 -1.05
C GLU A 110 26.93 6.69 -0.05
N LYS A 111 27.64 5.68 0.45
CA LYS A 111 27.11 4.75 1.44
C LYS A 111 26.69 5.44 2.74
N GLN A 112 27.50 6.37 3.26
CA GLN A 112 27.19 7.12 4.47
C GLN A 112 25.90 7.96 4.32
N LEU A 113 25.73 8.64 3.18
CA LEU A 113 24.54 9.43 2.92
C LEU A 113 23.28 8.56 2.75
N GLN A 114 23.40 7.43 2.06
CA GLN A 114 22.31 6.44 1.95
C GLN A 114 21.88 5.94 3.33
N GLU A 115 22.84 5.60 4.20
CA GLU A 115 22.56 5.17 5.57
C GLU A 115 21.87 6.26 6.41
N ILE A 116 22.29 7.54 6.28
CA ILE A 116 21.66 8.66 6.99
C ILE A 116 20.21 8.81 6.57
N VAL A 117 19.93 8.82 5.27
CA VAL A 117 18.58 8.98 4.75
C VAL A 117 17.71 7.77 5.13
N PHE A 118 18.22 6.56 4.93
CA PHE A 118 17.51 5.34 5.31
C PHE A 118 17.16 5.33 6.79
N ASN A 119 18.12 5.67 7.66
CA ASN A 119 17.89 5.71 9.11
C ASN A 119 16.87 6.77 9.52
N ALA A 120 16.79 7.90 8.80
CA ALA A 120 15.77 8.92 9.07
C ALA A 120 14.36 8.41 8.80
N PHE A 121 14.16 7.67 7.70
CA PHE A 121 12.87 7.05 7.40
C PHE A 121 12.58 5.84 8.30
N ASP A 122 13.57 4.98 8.58
CA ASP A 122 13.38 3.78 9.40
C ASP A 122 12.93 4.10 10.83
N LYS A 123 13.37 5.22 11.39
CA LYS A 123 12.90 5.69 12.71
C LYS A 123 11.39 5.97 12.77
N ASN A 124 10.81 6.42 11.67
CA ASN A 124 9.40 6.79 11.59
C ASN A 124 8.55 5.70 10.91
N LYS A 125 9.17 4.62 10.47
CA LYS A 125 8.53 3.56 9.68
C LYS A 125 7.23 3.05 10.31
N GLN A 126 7.23 2.76 11.60
CA GLN A 126 6.06 2.22 12.28
C GLN A 126 4.91 3.23 12.34
N GLN A 127 5.22 4.50 12.61
CA GLN A 127 4.23 5.57 12.62
C GLN A 127 3.65 5.78 11.21
N MET A 128 4.50 5.88 10.19
CA MET A 128 4.07 6.04 8.79
C MET A 128 3.21 4.86 8.32
N ALA A 129 3.54 3.64 8.75
CA ALA A 129 2.73 2.47 8.46
C ALA A 129 1.36 2.52 9.15
N GLN A 130 1.30 2.95 10.40
CA GLN A 130 0.04 3.10 11.15
C GLN A 130 -0.88 4.16 10.55
N GLU A 131 -0.34 5.26 10.07
CA GLU A 131 -1.08 6.36 9.48
C GLU A 131 -1.50 6.08 8.03
N GLY A 132 -0.68 5.32 7.28
CA GLY A 132 -0.87 5.13 5.86
C GLY A 132 -1.55 3.82 5.46
N LEU A 133 -1.27 2.69 6.11
CA LEU A 133 -1.83 1.40 5.74
C LEU A 133 -3.30 1.28 6.15
N LEU A 134 -4.08 0.53 5.36
CA LEU A 134 -5.49 0.29 5.67
C LEU A 134 -5.62 -0.47 6.99
N SER A 135 -6.50 0.01 7.85
CA SER A 135 -6.76 -0.55 9.17
C SER A 135 -8.26 -0.53 9.49
N GLY A 136 -8.72 -1.54 10.22
CA GLY A 136 -10.12 -1.64 10.61
C GLY A 136 -11.00 -2.42 9.63
N LYS A 137 -12.31 -2.29 9.79
CA LYS A 137 -13.31 -3.08 9.07
C LYS A 137 -13.86 -2.31 7.87
N TYR A 138 -13.55 -2.80 6.68
CA TYR A 138 -14.05 -2.27 5.41
C TYR A 138 -15.21 -3.12 4.89
N THR A 139 -16.29 -2.49 4.47
CA THR A 139 -17.42 -3.17 3.83
C THR A 139 -17.15 -3.34 2.34
N VAL A 140 -17.36 -4.53 1.80
CA VAL A 140 -17.32 -4.79 0.36
C VAL A 140 -18.66 -4.33 -0.23
N VAL A 141 -18.66 -3.16 -0.87
CA VAL A 141 -19.84 -2.56 -1.49
C VAL A 141 -20.16 -3.26 -2.81
N SER A 142 -19.13 -3.49 -3.61
CA SER A 142 -19.28 -4.28 -4.85
C SER A 142 -17.94 -4.92 -5.22
N ALA A 143 -18.04 -6.08 -5.87
CA ALA A 143 -16.91 -6.78 -6.45
C ALA A 143 -17.31 -7.35 -7.81
N THR A 144 -16.56 -6.99 -8.86
CA THR A 144 -16.71 -7.49 -10.23
C THR A 144 -15.36 -8.00 -10.72
N ASP A 145 -15.28 -8.50 -11.93
CA ASP A 145 -14.00 -8.97 -12.49
C ASP A 145 -12.96 -7.86 -12.64
N THR A 146 -13.38 -6.59 -12.74
CA THR A 146 -12.51 -5.46 -13.03
C THR A 146 -12.51 -4.39 -11.93
N LYS A 147 -13.46 -4.42 -10.99
CA LYS A 147 -13.67 -3.36 -10.00
C LYS A 147 -14.02 -3.94 -8.64
N LEU A 148 -13.31 -3.50 -7.61
CA LEU A 148 -13.61 -3.74 -6.19
C LEU A 148 -13.86 -2.40 -5.51
N VAL A 149 -15.01 -2.24 -4.87
CA VAL A 149 -15.36 -1.05 -4.09
C VAL A 149 -15.43 -1.42 -2.63
N LEU A 150 -14.59 -0.79 -1.84
CA LEU A 150 -14.54 -0.90 -0.39
C LEU A 150 -15.02 0.40 0.24
N LYS A 151 -15.76 0.28 1.33
CA LYS A 151 -16.16 1.40 2.18
C LYS A 151 -15.48 1.26 3.52
N ASP A 152 -14.77 2.30 3.93
CA ASP A 152 -14.03 2.34 5.18
C ASP A 152 -14.96 2.44 6.41
N PRO A 153 -14.42 2.39 7.64
CA PRO A 153 -15.21 2.57 8.86
C PRO A 153 -15.87 3.94 9.00
N GLU A 154 -15.35 4.96 8.34
CA GLU A 154 -15.84 6.35 8.38
C GLU A 154 -16.89 6.63 7.33
N GLY A 155 -17.05 5.72 6.37
CA GLY A 155 -18.08 5.79 5.34
C GLY A 155 -17.57 6.25 3.98
N GLU A 156 -16.27 6.48 3.84
CA GLU A 156 -15.62 6.84 2.58
C GLU A 156 -15.45 5.62 1.68
N SER A 157 -15.55 5.82 0.38
CA SER A 157 -15.46 4.73 -0.59
C SER A 157 -14.16 4.76 -1.38
N MET A 158 -13.47 3.63 -1.41
CA MET A 158 -12.26 3.41 -2.22
C MET A 158 -12.58 2.45 -3.36
N THR A 159 -12.16 2.82 -4.57
CA THR A 159 -12.36 1.98 -5.77
C THR A 159 -11.02 1.43 -6.24
N PHE A 160 -10.91 0.12 -6.23
CA PHE A 160 -9.77 -0.63 -6.72
C PHE A 160 -10.06 -1.20 -8.10
N LYS A 161 -9.03 -1.29 -8.94
CA LYS A 161 -9.07 -1.89 -10.27
C LYS A 161 -8.04 -3.02 -10.38
N ARG A 162 -8.21 -3.90 -11.34
CA ARG A 162 -7.15 -4.84 -11.71
C ARG A 162 -5.98 -4.07 -12.32
N PRO A 163 -4.72 -4.44 -12.01
CA PRO A 163 -3.57 -3.93 -12.76
C PRO A 163 -3.68 -4.37 -14.22
N GLU A 164 -3.30 -3.50 -15.16
CA GLU A 164 -3.22 -3.77 -16.59
C GLU A 164 -2.07 -4.73 -16.92
#